data_7fb50379cedf20c3023c98d01213a7ce
#
_entry.id   7fb50379cedf20c3023c98d01213a7ce
#
_cell.length_a   1.000
_cell.length_b   1.000
_cell.length_c   1.000
_cell.angle_alpha   90.00
_cell.angle_beta   90.00
_cell.angle_gamma   90.00
#
_symmetry.space_group_name_H-M   'P 1'
#
loop_
_entity.id
_entity.type
_entity.pdbx_description
1 polymer ?
#
loop_
_entity_poly.entity_id
_entity_poly.type
_entity_poly.pdbx_seq_one_letter_code
_entity_poly.pdbx_strand_id
1 'polypeptide(L)'
;MPHNAVDPQKTALLFFDMLNAYFRGSSKENQRKMEPIVANAAKVRAAAKRVGIPVFYAKADHRADGLDSVHIYSDTDYTLTPWPDPDQGFTTAYRTVPGSDWRSDVIEEIAPEPGDYLINKHRWNAFHQTHLELSMRSRGIDTIVISGGATHIGVASTAYGARDLDFNLVIVRDACSGLEDNLNQFMDRIFPIFARVRSADEVLAMMRLGAAAGG
;
A
#
# COMPACT_ATOMS: atom_id res chain seq x y z
N MET A 1 13.27 -11.02 18.33
CA MET A 1 13.98 -10.15 17.35
C MET A 1 14.23 -8.78 17.95
N PRO A 2 15.36 -8.11 17.66
CA PRO A 2 15.56 -6.71 18.03
C PRO A 2 14.47 -5.82 17.43
N HIS A 3 14.11 -4.72 18.12
CA HIS A 3 13.07 -3.79 17.66
C HIS A 3 13.30 -3.24 16.23
N ASN A 4 14.57 -3.12 15.83
CA ASN A 4 14.97 -2.64 14.51
C ASN A 4 15.31 -3.77 13.51
N ALA A 5 14.74 -4.96 13.68
CA ALA A 5 14.85 -6.06 12.74
C ALA A 5 13.47 -6.60 12.36
N VAL A 6 13.38 -7.26 11.22
CA VAL A 6 12.23 -8.06 10.79
C VAL A 6 12.69 -9.46 10.43
N ASP A 7 11.93 -10.48 10.85
CA ASP A 7 12.20 -11.87 10.51
C ASP A 7 11.75 -12.13 9.07
N PRO A 8 12.66 -12.45 8.13
CA PRO A 8 12.28 -12.68 6.74
C PRO A 8 11.27 -13.82 6.56
N GLN A 9 11.28 -14.83 7.45
CA GLN A 9 10.37 -15.97 7.38
C GLN A 9 8.95 -15.64 7.87
N LYS A 10 8.79 -14.54 8.62
CA LYS A 10 7.52 -14.11 9.21
C LYS A 10 7.05 -12.75 8.68
N THR A 11 7.73 -12.20 7.70
CA THR A 11 7.45 -10.88 7.15
C THR A 11 6.95 -10.99 5.72
N ALA A 12 5.98 -10.14 5.36
CA ALA A 12 5.57 -9.88 3.98
C ALA A 12 5.82 -8.43 3.61
N LEU A 13 6.15 -8.17 2.34
CA LEU A 13 6.14 -6.84 1.75
C LEU A 13 4.81 -6.65 1.01
N LEU A 14 4.05 -5.61 1.34
CA LEU A 14 2.78 -5.26 0.72
C LEU A 14 2.88 -3.91 0.02
N PHE A 15 2.72 -3.92 -1.30
CA PHE A 15 2.51 -2.72 -2.11
C PHE A 15 1.02 -2.45 -2.26
N PHE A 16 0.60 -1.24 -1.87
CA PHE A 16 -0.79 -0.81 -1.95
C PHE A 16 -0.99 0.16 -3.10
N ASP A 17 -1.79 -0.21 -4.10
CA ASP A 17 -2.20 0.62 -5.25
C ASP A 17 -1.04 1.36 -5.94
N MET A 18 0.13 0.74 -6.05
CA MET A 18 1.24 1.27 -6.85
C MET A 18 0.99 0.99 -8.33
N LEU A 19 -0.05 1.63 -8.86
CA LEU A 19 -0.61 1.37 -10.18
C LEU A 19 -0.29 2.50 -11.16
N ASN A 20 -0.28 2.19 -12.45
CA ASN A 20 -0.10 3.16 -13.51
C ASN A 20 -1.08 4.34 -13.41
N ALA A 21 -2.36 4.09 -13.01
CA ALA A 21 -3.37 5.12 -12.79
C ALA A 21 -2.88 6.25 -11.87
N TYR A 22 -2.18 5.90 -10.80
CA TYR A 22 -1.79 6.84 -9.75
C TYR A 22 -0.38 7.39 -9.92
N PHE A 23 0.49 6.64 -10.55
CA PHE A 23 1.91 6.99 -10.69
C PHE A 23 2.28 7.44 -12.10
N ARG A 24 1.51 7.07 -13.13
CA ARG A 24 1.78 7.37 -14.55
C ARG A 24 0.66 8.16 -15.26
N GLY A 25 -0.58 8.07 -14.78
CA GLY A 25 -1.76 8.69 -15.37
C GLY A 25 -1.92 10.20 -15.11
N SER A 26 -1.03 10.81 -14.34
CA SER A 26 -1.09 12.22 -13.93
C SER A 26 -0.18 13.12 -14.77
N SER A 27 -0.17 14.43 -14.46
CA SER A 27 0.70 15.39 -15.12
C SER A 27 2.19 15.03 -14.97
N LYS A 28 3.04 15.52 -15.87
CA LYS A 28 4.52 15.33 -15.78
C LYS A 28 5.09 15.83 -14.45
N GLU A 29 4.52 16.89 -13.88
CA GLU A 29 4.92 17.40 -12.56
C GLU A 29 4.65 16.38 -11.45
N ASN A 30 3.44 15.81 -11.43
CA ASN A 30 3.10 14.77 -10.47
C ASN A 30 3.95 13.51 -10.66
N GLN A 31 4.23 13.11 -11.90
CA GLN A 31 5.12 11.98 -12.17
C GLN A 31 6.51 12.21 -11.57
N ARG A 32 7.09 13.41 -11.71
CA ARG A 32 8.38 13.76 -11.09
C ARG A 32 8.33 13.70 -9.56
N LYS A 33 7.23 14.12 -8.95
CA LYS A 33 7.04 13.99 -7.49
C LYS A 33 6.97 12.53 -7.02
N MET A 34 6.50 11.64 -7.89
CA MET A 34 6.41 10.19 -7.59
C MET A 34 7.73 9.43 -7.82
N GLU A 35 8.65 9.95 -8.64
CA GLU A 35 9.93 9.28 -8.95
C GLU A 35 10.71 8.81 -7.71
N PRO A 36 10.95 9.62 -6.67
CA PRO A 36 11.67 9.18 -5.48
C PRO A 36 10.91 8.09 -4.70
N ILE A 37 9.58 8.15 -4.66
CA ILE A 37 8.73 7.15 -4.01
C ILE A 37 8.86 5.80 -4.73
N VAL A 38 8.79 5.82 -6.06
CA VAL A 38 8.96 4.65 -6.92
C VAL A 38 10.36 4.06 -6.77
N ALA A 39 11.40 4.89 -6.78
CA ALA A 39 12.78 4.43 -6.58
C ALA A 39 12.99 3.74 -5.22
N ASN A 40 12.41 4.29 -4.16
CA ASN A 40 12.47 3.70 -2.83
C ASN A 40 11.67 2.39 -2.73
N ALA A 41 10.48 2.34 -3.33
CA ALA A 41 9.71 1.10 -3.42
C ALA A 41 10.48 -0.02 -4.15
N ALA A 42 11.13 0.31 -5.25
CA ALA A 42 11.97 -0.63 -6.01
C ALA A 42 13.17 -1.15 -5.17
N LYS A 43 13.84 -0.25 -4.41
CA LYS A 43 14.91 -0.66 -3.48
C LYS A 43 14.41 -1.63 -2.42
N VAL A 44 13.26 -1.32 -1.78
CA VAL A 44 12.67 -2.18 -0.74
C VAL A 44 12.26 -3.53 -1.32
N ARG A 45 11.65 -3.55 -2.53
CA ARG A 45 11.31 -4.80 -3.22
C ARG A 45 12.56 -5.66 -3.48
N ALA A 46 13.59 -5.07 -4.05
CA ALA A 46 14.84 -5.78 -4.33
C ALA A 46 15.49 -6.33 -3.05
N ALA A 47 15.43 -5.61 -1.95
CA ALA A 47 15.92 -6.09 -0.66
C ALA A 47 15.10 -7.25 -0.11
N ALA A 48 13.76 -7.15 -0.16
CA ALA A 48 12.82 -8.21 0.26
C ALA A 48 13.07 -9.51 -0.52
N LYS A 49 13.15 -9.43 -1.83
CA LYS A 49 13.45 -10.59 -2.70
C LYS A 49 14.78 -11.26 -2.35
N ARG A 50 15.83 -10.48 -2.08
CA ARG A 50 17.16 -11.05 -1.72
C ARG A 50 17.15 -11.87 -0.43
N VAL A 51 16.27 -11.56 0.51
CA VAL A 51 16.17 -12.27 1.80
C VAL A 51 14.99 -13.23 1.86
N GLY A 52 14.29 -13.45 0.73
CA GLY A 52 13.18 -14.40 0.63
C GLY A 52 11.86 -13.92 1.22
N ILE A 53 11.69 -12.63 1.48
CA ILE A 53 10.41 -12.05 1.92
C ILE A 53 9.41 -12.08 0.76
N PRO A 54 8.24 -12.71 0.90
CA PRO A 54 7.21 -12.74 -0.13
C PRO A 54 6.62 -11.36 -0.37
N VAL A 55 6.31 -11.07 -1.64
CA VAL A 55 5.77 -9.78 -2.07
C VAL A 55 4.31 -9.92 -2.46
N PHE A 56 3.50 -9.01 -1.94
CA PHE A 56 2.06 -8.90 -2.16
C PHE A 56 1.74 -7.56 -2.81
N TYR A 57 0.82 -7.56 -3.75
CA TYR A 57 0.33 -6.36 -4.44
C TYR A 57 -1.17 -6.26 -4.26
N ALA A 58 -1.61 -5.37 -3.37
CA ALA A 58 -3.02 -5.02 -3.26
C ALA A 58 -3.34 -3.99 -4.34
N LYS A 59 -4.14 -4.38 -5.32
CA LYS A 59 -4.47 -3.55 -6.48
C LYS A 59 -5.97 -3.37 -6.63
N ALA A 60 -6.39 -2.18 -7.03
CA ALA A 60 -7.77 -1.90 -7.39
C ALA A 60 -8.16 -2.75 -8.62
N ASP A 61 -9.31 -3.43 -8.53
CA ASP A 61 -9.84 -4.32 -9.55
C ASP A 61 -11.36 -4.15 -9.65
N HIS A 62 -11.79 -3.01 -10.15
CA HIS A 62 -13.20 -2.71 -10.29
C HIS A 62 -13.77 -3.18 -11.62
N ARG A 63 -15.08 -3.39 -11.64
CA ARG A 63 -15.79 -3.69 -12.89
C ARG A 63 -15.79 -2.47 -13.81
N ALA A 64 -15.64 -2.70 -15.10
CA ALA A 64 -15.66 -1.63 -16.09
C ALA A 64 -17.03 -0.92 -16.18
N ASP A 65 -18.11 -1.64 -15.81
CA ASP A 65 -19.49 -1.09 -15.77
C ASP A 65 -19.82 -0.36 -14.45
N GLY A 66 -18.92 -0.38 -13.46
CA GLY A 66 -19.11 0.28 -12.18
C GLY A 66 -20.15 -0.35 -11.24
N LEU A 67 -20.71 -1.52 -11.59
CA LEU A 67 -21.79 -2.15 -10.80
C LEU A 67 -21.33 -2.77 -9.47
N ASP A 68 -20.03 -2.77 -9.18
CA ASP A 68 -19.45 -3.13 -7.88
C ASP A 68 -19.32 -1.92 -6.94
N SER A 69 -19.90 -0.80 -7.30
CA SER A 69 -19.76 0.48 -6.61
C SER A 69 -21.09 1.00 -6.09
N VAL A 70 -21.04 1.75 -4.99
CA VAL A 70 -22.19 2.42 -4.41
C VAL A 70 -21.95 3.92 -4.30
N HIS A 71 -23.03 4.69 -4.28
CA HIS A 71 -22.92 6.12 -4.00
C HIS A 71 -22.60 6.34 -2.52
N ILE A 72 -21.63 7.19 -2.24
CA ILE A 72 -21.21 7.56 -0.90
C ILE A 72 -21.33 9.07 -0.76
N TYR A 73 -22.07 9.52 0.23
CA TYR A 73 -22.13 10.92 0.60
C TYR A 73 -20.92 11.29 1.45
N SER A 74 -20.26 12.38 1.09
CA SER A 74 -19.12 12.95 1.81
C SER A 74 -19.11 14.45 1.63
N ASP A 75 -18.45 15.17 2.55
CA ASP A 75 -18.38 16.63 2.49
C ASP A 75 -17.43 17.12 1.38
N THR A 76 -16.43 16.34 1.04
CA THR A 76 -15.38 16.71 0.10
C THR A 76 -14.97 15.55 -0.81
N ASP A 77 -14.31 15.87 -1.90
CA ASP A 77 -13.59 14.89 -2.72
C ASP A 77 -12.26 14.45 -2.06
N TYR A 78 -11.49 13.60 -2.74
CA TYR A 78 -10.17 13.12 -2.24
C TYR A 78 -9.10 14.20 -2.14
N THR A 79 -9.32 15.37 -2.69
CA THR A 79 -8.40 16.52 -2.60
C THR A 79 -8.80 17.49 -1.50
N LEU A 80 -9.81 17.13 -0.68
CA LEU A 80 -10.43 17.95 0.35
C LEU A 80 -11.16 19.17 -0.22
N THR A 81 -11.53 19.12 -1.50
CA THR A 81 -12.35 20.16 -2.12
C THR A 81 -13.81 19.89 -1.82
N PRO A 82 -14.56 20.83 -1.21
CA PRO A 82 -15.99 20.68 -0.99
C PRO A 82 -16.75 20.45 -2.30
N TRP A 83 -17.78 19.61 -2.24
CA TRP A 83 -18.66 19.42 -3.38
C TRP A 83 -19.41 20.72 -3.69
N PRO A 84 -19.58 21.08 -4.99
CA PRO A 84 -20.41 22.22 -5.39
C PRO A 84 -21.88 22.06 -4.98
N ASP A 85 -22.35 20.82 -4.96
CA ASP A 85 -23.68 20.42 -4.51
C ASP A 85 -23.52 19.48 -3.31
N PRO A 86 -24.11 19.81 -2.13
CA PRO A 86 -24.04 18.96 -0.94
C PRO A 86 -24.60 17.55 -1.14
N ASP A 87 -25.55 17.38 -2.07
CA ASP A 87 -26.13 16.07 -2.37
C ASP A 87 -25.32 15.26 -3.38
N GLN A 88 -24.25 15.82 -3.92
CA GLN A 88 -23.46 15.18 -4.96
C GLN A 88 -22.72 13.96 -4.44
N GLY A 89 -21.93 14.08 -3.35
CA GLY A 89 -21.06 13.02 -2.87
C GLY A 89 -20.24 12.39 -3.98
N PHE A 90 -19.79 11.16 -3.77
CA PHE A 90 -19.17 10.36 -4.83
C PHE A 90 -19.62 8.90 -4.80
N THR A 91 -19.52 8.21 -5.93
CA THR A 91 -19.67 6.76 -5.98
C THR A 91 -18.32 6.08 -5.73
N THR A 92 -18.30 4.84 -5.25
CA THR A 92 -17.08 4.05 -5.16
C THR A 92 -16.51 3.73 -6.55
N ALA A 93 -17.34 3.81 -7.60
CA ALA A 93 -16.89 3.87 -8.99
C ALA A 93 -16.20 5.18 -9.34
N TYR A 94 -16.25 6.16 -8.46
CA TYR A 94 -15.59 7.42 -8.66
C TYR A 94 -14.09 7.22 -8.83
N ARG A 95 -13.65 7.39 -10.08
CA ARG A 95 -12.24 7.19 -10.48
C ARG A 95 -11.67 5.80 -10.16
N THR A 96 -12.52 4.80 -10.00
CA THR A 96 -12.03 3.44 -9.88
C THR A 96 -11.34 3.02 -11.18
N VAL A 97 -10.30 2.24 -11.03
CA VAL A 97 -9.56 1.71 -12.16
C VAL A 97 -10.13 0.34 -12.47
N PRO A 98 -10.74 0.14 -13.67
CA PRO A 98 -11.17 -1.20 -14.10
C PRO A 98 -9.98 -2.15 -14.14
N GLY A 99 -10.15 -3.37 -13.62
CA GLY A 99 -9.10 -4.37 -13.53
C GLY A 99 -8.52 -4.80 -14.89
N SER A 100 -9.29 -4.61 -15.97
CA SER A 100 -8.86 -4.89 -17.35
C SER A 100 -8.13 -3.73 -18.05
N ASP A 101 -7.99 -2.58 -17.40
CA ASP A 101 -7.34 -1.40 -17.96
C ASP A 101 -5.85 -1.39 -17.57
N TRP A 102 -4.95 -1.02 -18.50
CA TRP A 102 -3.51 -0.88 -18.22
C TRP A 102 -3.23 0.02 -17.01
N ARG A 103 -4.13 0.93 -16.70
CA ARG A 103 -4.04 1.79 -15.52
C ARG A 103 -4.09 1.00 -14.21
N SER A 104 -4.68 -0.20 -14.23
CA SER A 104 -4.71 -1.10 -13.06
C SER A 104 -3.47 -1.99 -12.95
N ASP A 105 -2.57 -1.93 -13.93
CA ASP A 105 -1.31 -2.65 -13.82
C ASP A 105 -0.38 -1.98 -12.82
N VAL A 106 0.38 -2.81 -12.11
CA VAL A 106 1.46 -2.35 -11.23
C VAL A 106 2.53 -1.67 -12.08
N ILE A 107 3.09 -0.58 -11.57
CA ILE A 107 4.18 0.15 -12.27
C ILE A 107 5.36 -0.78 -12.56
N GLU A 108 6.04 -0.52 -13.69
CA GLU A 108 7.09 -1.40 -14.24
C GLU A 108 8.23 -1.66 -13.26
N GLU A 109 8.65 -0.64 -12.50
CA GLU A 109 9.81 -0.72 -11.59
C GLU A 109 9.65 -1.72 -10.46
N ILE A 110 8.41 -2.09 -10.16
CA ILE A 110 8.07 -3.09 -9.15
C ILE A 110 7.12 -4.16 -9.70
N ALA A 111 7.09 -4.35 -11.00
CA ALA A 111 6.18 -5.31 -11.63
C ALA A 111 6.24 -6.69 -10.94
N PRO A 112 5.06 -7.34 -10.74
CA PRO A 112 5.00 -8.66 -10.13
C PRO A 112 5.78 -9.70 -10.93
N GLU A 113 6.44 -10.60 -10.24
CA GLU A 113 7.16 -11.75 -10.79
C GLU A 113 6.42 -13.05 -10.48
N PRO A 114 6.70 -14.16 -11.20
CA PRO A 114 6.17 -15.45 -10.84
C PRO A 114 6.43 -15.81 -9.37
N GLY A 115 5.36 -16.15 -8.64
CA GLY A 115 5.40 -16.45 -7.21
C GLY A 115 5.05 -15.27 -6.30
N ASP A 116 4.89 -14.06 -6.84
CA ASP A 116 4.32 -12.94 -6.10
C ASP A 116 2.78 -13.06 -6.00
N TYR A 117 2.20 -12.40 -5.00
CA TYR A 117 0.77 -12.46 -4.73
C TYR A 117 0.05 -11.22 -5.26
N LEU A 118 -0.92 -11.42 -6.13
CA LEU A 118 -1.83 -10.37 -6.57
C LEU A 118 -3.11 -10.44 -5.74
N ILE A 119 -3.43 -9.35 -5.04
CA ILE A 119 -4.61 -9.21 -4.19
C ILE A 119 -5.52 -8.18 -4.85
N ASN A 120 -6.45 -8.66 -5.64
CA ASN A 120 -7.47 -7.84 -6.27
C ASN A 120 -8.47 -7.38 -5.21
N LYS A 121 -8.62 -6.07 -5.05
CA LYS A 121 -9.48 -5.47 -4.04
C LYS A 121 -10.47 -4.47 -4.64
N HIS A 122 -11.62 -4.38 -4.00
CA HIS A 122 -12.72 -3.50 -4.39
C HIS A 122 -13.00 -2.41 -3.35
N ARG A 123 -12.22 -2.37 -2.26
CA ARG A 123 -12.38 -1.42 -1.14
C ARG A 123 -11.01 -0.91 -0.68
N TRP A 124 -11.01 0.11 0.18
CA TRP A 124 -9.77 0.72 0.69
C TRP A 124 -8.94 -0.24 1.53
N ASN A 125 -9.58 -1.00 2.41
CA ASN A 125 -8.88 -2.01 3.19
C ASN A 125 -8.57 -3.24 2.33
N ALA A 126 -7.28 -3.56 2.19
CA ALA A 126 -6.83 -4.69 1.38
C ALA A 126 -7.25 -6.06 1.95
N PHE A 127 -7.61 -6.14 3.23
CA PHE A 127 -8.13 -7.37 3.85
C PHE A 127 -9.63 -7.57 3.59
N HIS A 128 -10.36 -6.50 3.20
CA HIS A 128 -11.81 -6.57 3.08
C HIS A 128 -12.23 -7.44 1.89
N GLN A 129 -12.80 -8.61 2.18
CA GLN A 129 -13.31 -9.57 1.20
C GLN A 129 -12.25 -10.00 0.14
N THR A 130 -11.01 -10.15 0.60
CA THR A 130 -9.90 -10.67 -0.20
C THR A 130 -9.28 -11.89 0.47
N HIS A 131 -8.39 -12.58 -0.23
CA HIS A 131 -7.63 -13.69 0.36
C HIS A 131 -6.32 -13.25 1.03
N LEU A 132 -6.10 -11.94 1.27
CA LEU A 132 -4.83 -11.42 1.78
C LEU A 132 -4.45 -12.04 3.12
N GLU A 133 -5.37 -12.02 4.10
CA GLU A 133 -5.12 -12.62 5.41
C GLU A 133 -4.82 -14.12 5.31
N LEU A 134 -5.67 -14.87 4.63
CA LEU A 134 -5.47 -16.30 4.41
C LEU A 134 -4.08 -16.59 3.83
N SER A 135 -3.69 -15.86 2.80
CA SER A 135 -2.39 -16.06 2.13
C SER A 135 -1.20 -15.72 3.01
N MET A 136 -1.32 -14.73 3.89
CA MET A 136 -0.27 -14.39 4.86
C MET A 136 -0.21 -15.40 6.00
N ARG A 137 -1.35 -15.74 6.61
CA ARG A 137 -1.42 -16.69 7.75
C ARG A 137 -0.97 -18.10 7.37
N SER A 138 -1.35 -18.59 6.20
CA SER A 138 -0.91 -19.92 5.72
C SER A 138 0.60 -20.02 5.52
N ARG A 139 1.30 -18.90 5.42
CA ARG A 139 2.78 -18.82 5.37
C ARG A 139 3.43 -18.49 6.72
N GLY A 140 2.66 -18.38 7.78
CA GLY A 140 3.16 -18.01 9.10
C GLY A 140 3.59 -16.53 9.22
N ILE A 141 3.10 -15.66 8.33
CA ILE A 141 3.40 -14.22 8.35
C ILE A 141 2.68 -13.56 9.54
N ASP A 142 3.43 -12.80 10.33
CA ASP A 142 2.94 -11.99 11.44
C ASP A 142 3.33 -10.51 11.35
N THR A 143 4.17 -10.17 10.38
CA THR A 143 4.71 -8.82 10.18
C THR A 143 4.52 -8.36 8.73
N ILE A 144 4.05 -7.13 8.53
CA ILE A 144 3.83 -6.57 7.20
C ILE A 144 4.62 -5.27 7.05
N VAL A 145 5.44 -5.20 6.02
CA VAL A 145 6.05 -3.96 5.54
C VAL A 145 5.14 -3.38 4.48
N ILE A 146 4.59 -2.18 4.68
CA ILE A 146 3.61 -1.54 3.78
C ILE A 146 4.23 -0.32 3.10
N SER A 147 4.00 -0.20 1.79
CA SER A 147 4.34 0.93 0.93
C SER A 147 3.21 1.19 -0.06
N GLY A 148 3.06 2.41 -0.58
CA GLY A 148 2.07 2.73 -1.62
C GLY A 148 1.24 3.98 -1.36
N GLY A 149 0.04 4.05 -1.91
CA GLY A 149 -0.81 5.26 -1.83
C GLY A 149 -2.31 5.00 -2.07
N ALA A 150 -3.16 5.95 -1.67
CA ALA A 150 -2.86 7.13 -0.86
C ALA A 150 -2.75 6.77 0.63
N THR A 151 -1.78 7.38 1.30
CA THR A 151 -1.45 7.08 2.71
C THR A 151 -2.65 7.21 3.65
N HIS A 152 -3.35 8.32 3.60
CA HIS A 152 -4.47 8.64 4.51
C HIS A 152 -5.79 7.90 4.17
N ILE A 153 -5.81 7.15 3.07
CA ILE A 153 -6.99 6.40 2.63
C ILE A 153 -6.70 4.90 2.68
N GLY A 154 -6.14 4.34 1.63
CA GLY A 154 -6.01 2.90 1.47
C GLY A 154 -4.91 2.29 2.32
N VAL A 155 -3.74 2.95 2.42
CA VAL A 155 -2.65 2.49 3.31
C VAL A 155 -3.12 2.53 4.76
N ALA A 156 -3.74 3.63 5.21
CA ALA A 156 -4.26 3.75 6.57
C ALA A 156 -5.37 2.73 6.86
N SER A 157 -6.36 2.60 5.96
CA SER A 157 -7.44 1.62 6.13
C SER A 157 -6.90 0.19 6.24
N THR A 158 -5.88 -0.14 5.42
CA THR A 158 -5.24 -1.46 5.46
C THR A 158 -4.40 -1.64 6.72
N ALA A 159 -3.70 -0.59 7.18
CA ALA A 159 -2.91 -0.63 8.41
C ALA A 159 -3.79 -0.84 9.65
N TYR A 160 -4.94 -0.17 9.74
CA TYR A 160 -5.93 -0.43 10.81
C TYR A 160 -6.46 -1.86 10.74
N GLY A 161 -6.86 -2.34 9.55
CA GLY A 161 -7.32 -3.72 9.39
C GLY A 161 -6.24 -4.75 9.75
N ALA A 162 -4.98 -4.51 9.38
CA ALA A 162 -3.87 -5.35 9.79
C ALA A 162 -3.67 -5.36 11.31
N ARG A 163 -3.83 -4.20 11.98
CA ARG A 163 -3.74 -4.10 13.43
C ARG A 163 -4.87 -4.86 14.13
N ASP A 164 -6.09 -4.76 13.62
CA ASP A 164 -7.26 -5.50 14.14
C ASP A 164 -7.09 -7.03 13.99
N LEU A 165 -6.29 -7.45 13.01
CA LEU A 165 -5.91 -8.84 12.77
C LEU A 165 -4.58 -9.24 13.45
N ASP A 166 -4.05 -8.44 14.40
CA ASP A 166 -2.83 -8.71 15.16
C ASP A 166 -1.56 -8.88 14.31
N PHE A 167 -1.46 -8.18 13.18
CA PHE A 167 -0.19 -8.07 12.46
C PHE A 167 0.69 -6.96 13.04
N ASN A 168 1.99 -7.22 13.10
CA ASN A 168 3.00 -6.17 13.30
C ASN A 168 3.21 -5.39 12.01
N LEU A 169 3.38 -4.06 12.13
CA LEU A 169 3.48 -3.19 10.96
C LEU A 169 4.79 -2.40 10.92
N VAL A 170 5.31 -2.28 9.70
CA VAL A 170 6.35 -1.33 9.32
C VAL A 170 5.83 -0.52 8.13
N ILE A 171 5.71 0.79 8.28
CA ILE A 171 5.29 1.69 7.19
C ILE A 171 6.54 2.32 6.58
N VAL A 172 6.71 2.20 5.27
CA VAL A 172 7.85 2.78 4.56
C VAL A 172 7.53 4.21 4.17
N ARG A 173 7.95 5.17 5.02
CA ARG A 173 7.57 6.58 4.92
C ARG A 173 7.80 7.19 3.53
N ASP A 174 8.99 7.04 3.01
CA ASP A 174 9.47 7.64 1.76
C ASP A 174 9.21 6.79 0.50
N ALA A 175 8.42 5.72 0.67
CA ALA A 175 7.83 4.92 -0.38
C ALA A 175 6.28 4.95 -0.33
N CYS A 176 5.70 5.89 0.42
CA CYS A 176 4.26 6.14 0.47
C CYS A 176 3.94 7.50 -0.16
N SER A 177 2.76 7.58 -0.81
CA SER A 177 2.26 8.80 -1.46
C SER A 177 0.99 9.32 -0.81
N GLY A 178 0.70 10.62 -0.97
CA GLY A 178 -0.51 11.27 -0.46
C GLY A 178 -0.41 12.78 -0.50
N LEU A 179 -1.46 13.46 -0.03
CA LEU A 179 -1.41 14.89 0.21
C LEU A 179 -0.43 15.17 1.36
N GLU A 180 0.45 16.14 1.21
CA GLU A 180 1.60 16.38 2.09
C GLU A 180 1.21 16.50 3.57
N ASP A 181 0.21 17.32 3.89
CA ASP A 181 -0.27 17.51 5.26
C ASP A 181 -0.82 16.21 5.85
N ASN A 182 -1.63 15.48 5.07
CA ASN A 182 -2.18 14.20 5.48
C ASN A 182 -1.07 13.15 5.66
N LEU A 183 -0.11 13.10 4.72
CA LEU A 183 1.04 12.21 4.81
C LEU A 183 1.80 12.42 6.12
N ASN A 184 2.16 13.67 6.42
CA ASN A 184 2.91 14.02 7.62
C ASN A 184 2.12 13.72 8.91
N GLN A 185 0.81 14.02 8.93
CA GLN A 185 -0.03 13.69 10.07
C GLN A 185 -0.06 12.17 10.36
N PHE A 186 -0.22 11.36 9.32
CA PHE A 186 -0.23 9.91 9.49
C PHE A 186 1.14 9.37 9.89
N MET A 187 2.21 9.82 9.24
CA MET A 187 3.56 9.32 9.48
C MET A 187 4.15 9.75 10.83
N ASP A 188 3.82 10.96 11.31
CA ASP A 188 4.43 11.54 12.52
C ASP A 188 3.58 11.34 13.77
N ARG A 189 2.26 11.15 13.63
CA ARG A 189 1.35 11.16 14.78
C ARG A 189 0.49 9.90 14.88
N ILE A 190 -0.03 9.38 13.76
CA ILE A 190 -1.03 8.30 13.81
C ILE A 190 -0.35 6.94 13.78
N PHE A 191 0.40 6.64 12.72
CA PHE A 191 1.05 5.32 12.57
C PHE A 191 2.01 4.97 13.71
N PRO A 192 2.81 5.90 14.29
CA PRO A 192 3.70 5.56 15.41
C PRO A 192 3.02 4.99 16.65
N ILE A 193 1.69 5.15 16.78
CA ILE A 193 0.91 4.58 17.89
C ILE A 193 0.86 3.04 17.81
N PHE A 194 0.88 2.47 16.58
CA PHE A 194 0.66 1.04 16.39
C PHE A 194 1.54 0.41 15.31
N ALA A 195 2.43 1.18 14.69
CA ALA A 195 3.34 0.72 13.64
C ALA A 195 4.74 1.33 13.82
N ARG A 196 5.74 0.67 13.27
CA ARG A 196 7.08 1.25 13.10
C ARG A 196 7.12 2.03 11.80
N VAL A 197 7.33 3.35 11.85
CA VAL A 197 7.51 4.19 10.66
C VAL A 197 9.00 4.32 10.38
N ARG A 198 9.44 3.93 9.19
CA ARG A 198 10.85 3.87 8.79
C ARG A 198 11.04 4.38 7.37
N SER A 199 12.21 4.93 7.07
CA SER A 199 12.64 5.17 5.68
C SER A 199 12.94 3.86 4.95
N ALA A 200 13.00 3.90 3.63
CA ALA A 200 13.40 2.74 2.83
C ALA A 200 14.76 2.19 3.27
N ASP A 201 15.75 3.05 3.49
CA ASP A 201 17.11 2.62 3.91
C ASP A 201 17.10 1.96 5.30
N GLU A 202 16.31 2.46 6.25
CA GLU A 202 16.12 1.82 7.55
C GLU A 202 15.44 0.44 7.40
N VAL A 203 14.44 0.32 6.53
CA VAL A 203 13.79 -0.98 6.25
C VAL A 203 14.77 -1.97 5.62
N LEU A 204 15.63 -1.53 4.71
CA LEU A 204 16.70 -2.36 4.16
C LEU A 204 17.67 -2.86 5.27
N ALA A 205 17.99 -2.00 6.24
CA ALA A 205 18.80 -2.38 7.39
C ALA A 205 18.08 -3.40 8.29
N MET A 206 16.79 -3.21 8.55
CA MET A 206 15.95 -4.14 9.32
C MET A 206 15.89 -5.54 8.69
N MET A 207 15.78 -5.63 7.37
CA MET A 207 15.78 -6.89 6.62
C MET A 207 17.12 -7.60 6.71
N ARG A 208 18.25 -6.87 6.58
CA ARG A 208 19.60 -7.44 6.72
C ARG A 208 19.88 -7.97 8.12
N LEU A 209 19.49 -7.21 9.15
CA LEU A 209 19.66 -7.62 10.56
C LEU A 209 18.82 -8.87 10.88
N GLY A 210 17.61 -8.96 10.35
CA GLY A 210 16.76 -10.12 10.54
C GLY A 210 17.30 -11.36 9.85
N ALA A 211 17.79 -11.24 8.62
CA ALA A 211 18.38 -12.35 7.88
C ALA A 211 19.67 -12.88 8.58
N ALA A 212 20.48 -11.99 9.13
CA ALA A 212 21.70 -12.38 9.88
C ALA A 212 21.41 -13.06 11.23
N ALA A 213 20.24 -12.82 11.82
CA ALA A 213 19.85 -13.41 13.10
C ALA A 213 19.12 -14.75 12.96
N GLY A 214 18.65 -15.11 11.77
CA GLY A 214 17.91 -16.33 11.47
C GLY A 214 18.73 -17.44 10.80
N GLY A 215 20.00 -17.15 10.44
CA GLY A 215 20.96 -18.11 9.91
C GLY A 215 21.93 -18.55 11.01
#